data_2966db0a6c8f17fc28cbc95c845f4d1b
#
_entry.id   2966db0a6c8f17fc28cbc95c845f4d1b
#
_cell.length_a   1.000
_cell.length_b   1.000
_cell.length_c   1.000
_cell.angle_alpha   90.00
_cell.angle_beta   90.00
_cell.angle_gamma   90.00
#
_symmetry.space_group_name_H-M   'P 1'
#
loop_
_entity.id
_entity.type
_entity.pdbx_description
1 polymer ?
#
loop_
_entity_poly.entity_id
_entity_poly.type
_entity_poly.pdbx_seq_one_letter_code
_entity_poly.pdbx_strand_id
1 'polypeptide(L)'
;LTSEYEAALAVHDVVISSGGASDGVEDHTQAAMQAVGADCALWRLAMKPGRPMAVGQRGEKLIFCLPGNPVAAFVCTKLLIMPLLTHLAGGVITRPLKIFIPAGFSHKKAKGRAEYLRATITSGMHGQQIKLHGRKGAGVISSLIGSDGLVEIPSDNAGVEPGMPLAF
;
A
#
# COMPACT_ATOMS: atom_id res chain seq x y z
N LEU A 1 -16.37 -7.63 15.51
CA LEU A 1 -15.69 -6.53 14.79
C LEU A 1 -16.33 -5.17 15.10
N THR A 2 -17.68 -5.06 15.05
CA THR A 2 -18.40 -3.80 15.38
C THR A 2 -18.10 -3.35 16.81
N SER A 3 -18.21 -4.25 17.79
CA SER A 3 -17.90 -3.97 19.21
C SER A 3 -16.46 -3.52 19.43
N GLU A 4 -15.51 -4.11 18.71
CA GLU A 4 -14.09 -3.74 18.77
C GLU A 4 -13.85 -2.35 18.17
N TYR A 5 -14.52 -2.04 17.04
CA TYR A 5 -14.45 -0.69 16.48
C TYR A 5 -15.05 0.36 17.41
N GLU A 6 -16.20 0.08 18.02
CA GLU A 6 -16.85 1.00 18.98
C GLU A 6 -15.94 1.26 20.18
N ALA A 7 -15.38 0.20 20.79
CA ALA A 7 -14.46 0.32 21.92
C ALA A 7 -13.19 1.08 21.58
N ALA A 8 -12.60 0.80 20.41
CA ALA A 8 -11.39 1.49 19.97
C ALA A 8 -11.65 2.96 19.65
N LEU A 9 -12.77 3.28 18.96
CA LEU A 9 -13.15 4.65 18.65
C LEU A 9 -13.49 5.47 19.89
N ALA A 10 -13.87 4.85 21.00
CA ALA A 10 -14.13 5.58 22.26
C ALA A 10 -12.88 6.28 22.78
N VAL A 11 -11.69 5.69 22.56
CA VAL A 11 -10.43 6.12 23.19
C VAL A 11 -9.32 6.51 22.22
N HIS A 12 -9.52 6.31 20.91
CA HIS A 12 -8.52 6.62 19.89
C HIS A 12 -9.10 7.49 18.77
N ASP A 13 -8.26 8.29 18.12
CA ASP A 13 -8.61 9.11 16.97
C ASP A 13 -8.52 8.32 15.65
N VAL A 14 -7.64 7.32 15.62
CA VAL A 14 -7.42 6.49 14.44
C VAL A 14 -7.40 5.01 14.84
N VAL A 15 -8.21 4.22 14.16
CA VAL A 15 -8.27 2.76 14.30
C VAL A 15 -7.78 2.12 13.02
N ILE A 16 -6.87 1.17 13.13
CA ILE A 16 -6.32 0.43 12.00
C ILE A 16 -6.60 -1.06 12.21
N SER A 17 -7.28 -1.67 11.27
CA SER A 17 -7.49 -3.12 11.21
C SER A 17 -6.86 -3.70 9.92
N SER A 18 -6.70 -5.00 9.86
CA SER A 18 -6.21 -5.69 8.66
C SER A 18 -7.01 -6.95 8.39
N GLY A 19 -7.28 -7.22 7.10
CA GLY A 19 -8.17 -8.30 6.66
C GLY A 19 -9.62 -7.86 6.58
N GLY A 20 -10.44 -8.59 5.84
CA GLY A 20 -11.85 -8.30 5.68
C GLY A 20 -12.17 -7.06 4.82
N ALA A 21 -11.24 -6.58 4.00
CA ALA A 21 -11.46 -5.47 3.06
C ALA A 21 -11.58 -5.93 1.60
N SER A 22 -11.91 -7.20 1.37
CA SER A 22 -12.04 -7.80 0.03
C SER A 22 -13.51 -8.04 -0.32
N ASP A 23 -13.81 -8.40 -1.56
CA ASP A 23 -15.19 -8.76 -2.00
C ASP A 23 -15.60 -10.20 -1.57
N GLY A 24 -14.94 -10.78 -0.57
CA GLY A 24 -15.23 -12.14 -0.08
C GLY A 24 -16.48 -12.21 0.79
N VAL A 25 -17.09 -13.41 0.88
CA VAL A 25 -18.29 -13.67 1.70
C VAL A 25 -18.06 -13.39 3.20
N GLU A 26 -16.82 -13.45 3.64
CA GLU A 26 -16.39 -13.18 5.03
C GLU A 26 -16.01 -11.70 5.29
N ASP A 27 -16.32 -10.80 4.33
CA ASP A 27 -15.95 -9.39 4.44
C ASP A 27 -17.00 -8.58 5.18
N HIS A 28 -16.88 -8.55 6.50
CA HIS A 28 -17.77 -7.82 7.38
C HIS A 28 -17.31 -6.39 7.72
N THR A 29 -16.19 -5.94 7.13
CA THR A 29 -15.56 -4.66 7.51
C THR A 29 -16.43 -3.47 7.17
N GLN A 30 -17.00 -3.43 5.95
CA GLN A 30 -17.87 -2.32 5.53
C GLN A 30 -19.12 -2.25 6.38
N ALA A 31 -19.77 -3.39 6.63
CA ALA A 31 -20.94 -3.46 7.48
C ALA A 31 -20.64 -3.02 8.93
N ALA A 32 -19.46 -3.41 9.45
CA ALA A 32 -19.04 -3.02 10.79
C ALA A 32 -18.74 -1.51 10.88
N MET A 33 -18.11 -0.91 9.86
CA MET A 33 -17.87 0.54 9.78
C MET A 33 -19.19 1.30 9.76
N GLN A 34 -20.14 0.86 8.94
CA GLN A 34 -21.48 1.47 8.88
C GLN A 34 -22.24 1.32 10.21
N ALA A 35 -22.16 0.16 10.85
CA ALA A 35 -22.82 -0.11 12.12
C ALA A 35 -22.31 0.78 13.27
N VAL A 36 -21.05 1.23 13.23
CA VAL A 36 -20.53 2.23 14.17
C VAL A 36 -20.76 3.67 13.72
N GLY A 37 -21.54 3.89 12.66
CA GLY A 37 -21.88 5.21 12.16
C GLY A 37 -20.73 5.89 11.39
N ALA A 38 -19.81 5.13 10.83
CA ALA A 38 -18.74 5.67 9.99
C ALA A 38 -19.15 5.65 8.51
N ASP A 39 -18.92 6.78 7.84
CA ASP A 39 -19.05 6.89 6.39
C ASP A 39 -17.81 6.29 5.72
N CYS A 40 -18.01 5.31 4.85
CA CYS A 40 -16.94 4.69 4.09
C CYS A 40 -16.55 5.57 2.90
N ALA A 41 -15.40 6.25 2.99
CA ALA A 41 -14.97 7.24 2.02
C ALA A 41 -14.18 6.65 0.85
N LEU A 42 -13.49 5.51 1.05
CA LEU A 42 -12.64 4.89 0.03
C LEU A 42 -12.69 3.37 0.17
N TRP A 43 -12.86 2.66 -0.95
CA TRP A 43 -12.98 1.21 -0.94
C TRP A 43 -11.96 0.49 -1.83
N ARG A 44 -11.68 1.02 -3.02
CA ARG A 44 -10.78 0.39 -3.99
C ARG A 44 -9.74 1.36 -4.51
N LEU A 45 -8.47 0.96 -4.43
CA LEU A 45 -7.34 1.73 -4.91
C LEU A 45 -6.87 1.24 -6.28
N ALA A 46 -6.48 2.17 -7.15
CA ALA A 46 -5.87 1.85 -8.44
C ALA A 46 -4.38 1.51 -8.29
N MET A 47 -4.06 0.63 -7.34
CA MET A 47 -2.69 0.19 -7.06
C MET A 47 -2.58 -1.34 -6.88
N LYS A 48 -1.36 -1.85 -6.95
CA LYS A 48 -1.01 -3.26 -6.72
C LYS A 48 0.39 -3.34 -6.09
N PRO A 49 0.54 -4.04 -4.96
CA PRO A 49 -0.52 -4.63 -4.14
C PRO A 49 -1.33 -3.55 -3.41
N GLY A 50 -2.47 -3.91 -2.82
CA GLY A 50 -3.24 -3.02 -1.97
C GLY A 50 -4.53 -2.48 -2.58
N ARG A 51 -5.10 -3.16 -3.60
CA ARG A 51 -6.38 -2.73 -4.19
C ARG A 51 -7.53 -2.66 -3.18
N PRO A 52 -7.82 -3.69 -2.38
CA PRO A 52 -8.86 -3.61 -1.38
C PRO A 52 -8.31 -2.91 -0.13
N MET A 53 -8.79 -1.71 0.14
CA MET A 53 -8.55 -0.96 1.35
C MET A 53 -9.80 -0.12 1.63
N ALA A 54 -10.33 -0.19 2.85
CA ALA A 54 -11.45 0.63 3.26
C ALA A 54 -10.98 1.76 4.18
N VAL A 55 -11.59 2.92 4.02
CA VAL A 55 -11.41 4.08 4.90
C VAL A 55 -12.78 4.57 5.31
N GLY A 56 -13.03 4.58 6.61
CA GLY A 56 -14.25 5.12 7.22
C GLY A 56 -13.94 6.36 8.04
N GLN A 57 -14.91 7.28 8.11
CA GLN A 57 -14.83 8.45 8.95
C GLN A 57 -16.07 8.56 9.84
N ARG A 58 -15.89 8.79 11.14
CA ARG A 58 -16.94 9.07 12.12
C ARG A 58 -16.59 10.36 12.86
N GLY A 59 -17.19 11.47 12.47
CA GLY A 59 -16.76 12.77 12.96
C GLY A 59 -15.32 13.07 12.61
N GLU A 60 -14.47 13.33 13.60
CA GLU A 60 -13.02 13.53 13.39
C GLU A 60 -12.21 12.23 13.48
N LYS A 61 -12.82 11.10 13.78
CA LYS A 61 -12.16 9.82 13.95
C LYS A 61 -12.11 9.02 12.64
N LEU A 62 -11.03 8.31 12.43
CA LEU A 62 -10.77 7.55 11.20
C LEU A 62 -10.63 6.06 11.47
N ILE A 63 -11.15 5.26 10.57
CA ILE A 63 -10.97 3.80 10.55
C ILE A 63 -10.30 3.41 9.24
N PHE A 64 -9.18 2.71 9.31
CA PHE A 64 -8.53 2.10 8.16
C PHE A 64 -8.64 0.59 8.24
N CYS A 65 -9.14 -0.04 7.19
CA CYS A 65 -9.04 -1.48 7.03
C CYS A 65 -8.06 -1.79 5.91
N LEU A 66 -6.91 -2.31 6.30
CA LEU A 66 -5.85 -2.69 5.39
C LEU A 66 -6.14 -4.05 4.74
N PRO A 67 -5.55 -4.33 3.56
CA PRO A 67 -5.58 -5.67 2.99
C PRO A 67 -5.04 -6.70 3.97
N GLY A 68 -5.64 -7.89 4.02
CA GLY A 68 -5.14 -9.01 4.82
C GLY A 68 -3.79 -9.59 4.35
N ASN A 69 -3.38 -9.23 3.13
CA ASN A 69 -2.09 -9.61 2.60
C ASN A 69 -0.97 -8.74 3.20
N PRO A 70 0.05 -9.31 3.86
CA PRO A 70 1.03 -8.56 4.63
C PRO A 70 1.82 -7.52 3.81
N VAL A 71 2.22 -7.87 2.59
CA VAL A 71 2.96 -6.94 1.73
C VAL A 71 2.05 -5.81 1.24
N ALA A 72 0.78 -6.12 0.97
CA ALA A 72 -0.19 -5.10 0.60
C ALA A 72 -0.47 -4.15 1.77
N ALA A 73 -0.65 -4.69 2.98
CA ALA A 73 -0.81 -3.89 4.19
C ALA A 73 0.39 -2.96 4.41
N PHE A 74 1.61 -3.48 4.28
CA PHE A 74 2.84 -2.68 4.38
C PHE A 74 2.88 -1.54 3.36
N VAL A 75 2.61 -1.84 2.07
CA VAL A 75 2.63 -0.83 1.00
C VAL A 75 1.57 0.24 1.24
N CYS A 76 0.33 -0.14 1.59
CA CYS A 76 -0.73 0.80 1.92
C CYS A 76 -0.36 1.68 3.12
N THR A 77 0.21 1.07 4.17
CA THR A 77 0.65 1.82 5.35
C THR A 77 1.72 2.85 4.99
N LYS A 78 2.75 2.45 4.25
CA LYS A 78 3.86 3.36 3.89
C LYS A 78 3.43 4.49 2.98
N LEU A 79 2.58 4.21 1.99
CA LEU A 79 2.22 5.18 0.96
C LEU A 79 1.04 6.09 1.35
N LEU A 80 0.13 5.61 2.20
CA LEU A 80 -1.12 6.30 2.48
C LEU A 80 -1.28 6.64 3.97
N ILE A 81 -1.16 5.63 4.85
CA ILE A 81 -1.48 5.84 6.28
C ILE A 81 -0.40 6.65 6.98
N MET A 82 0.88 6.33 6.80
CA MET A 82 1.96 7.06 7.48
C MET A 82 1.98 8.55 7.15
N PRO A 83 1.86 9.00 5.89
CA PRO A 83 1.74 10.42 5.58
C PRO A 83 0.54 11.08 6.25
N LEU A 84 -0.61 10.41 6.28
CA LEU A 84 -1.81 10.93 6.93
C LEU A 84 -1.64 11.03 8.44
N LEU A 85 -1.11 10.00 9.10
CA LEU A 85 -0.83 10.03 10.54
C LEU A 85 0.16 11.14 10.90
N THR A 86 1.18 11.35 10.05
CA THR A 86 2.12 12.46 10.23
C THR A 86 1.40 13.80 10.18
N HIS A 87 0.49 13.98 9.24
CA HIS A 87 -0.32 15.20 9.13
C HIS A 87 -1.24 15.39 10.32
N LEU A 88 -1.97 14.35 10.72
CA LEU A 88 -2.87 14.41 11.89
C LEU A 88 -2.13 14.72 13.20
N ALA A 89 -0.88 14.28 13.32
CA ALA A 89 -0.01 14.60 14.44
C ALA A 89 0.62 16.01 14.36
N GLY A 90 0.22 16.85 13.39
CA GLY A 90 0.76 18.20 13.20
C GLY A 90 2.12 18.24 12.50
N GLY A 91 2.59 17.10 11.98
CA GLY A 91 3.85 17.02 11.25
C GLY A 91 3.73 17.46 9.79
N VAL A 92 4.88 17.76 9.18
CA VAL A 92 4.96 18.11 7.76
C VAL A 92 5.07 16.82 6.93
N ILE A 93 4.15 16.65 5.96
CA ILE A 93 4.24 15.56 5.00
C ILE A 93 5.38 15.82 4.04
N THR A 94 6.47 15.08 4.18
CA THR A 94 7.55 15.06 3.20
C THR A 94 7.30 13.95 2.19
N ARG A 95 7.31 14.29 0.90
CA ARG A 95 7.27 13.27 -0.15
C ARG A 95 8.57 12.47 -0.13
N PRO A 96 8.52 11.13 -0.22
CA PRO A 96 9.74 10.34 -0.39
C PRO A 96 10.56 10.84 -1.57
N LEU A 97 11.88 10.88 -1.39
CA LEU A 97 12.78 11.16 -2.52
C LEU A 97 12.63 10.03 -3.54
N LYS A 98 12.30 10.38 -4.77
CA LYS A 98 12.28 9.45 -5.88
C LYS A 98 13.55 9.61 -6.70
N ILE A 99 14.32 8.54 -6.83
CA ILE A 99 15.48 8.49 -7.72
C ILE A 99 15.14 7.62 -8.93
N PHE A 100 15.58 8.05 -10.11
CA PHE A 100 15.32 7.30 -11.34
C PHE A 100 16.53 6.42 -11.65
N ILE A 101 16.31 5.10 -11.64
CA ILE A 101 17.35 4.11 -11.86
C ILE A 101 16.90 3.17 -12.98
N PRO A 102 17.80 2.77 -13.91
CA PRO A 102 17.47 1.83 -14.97
C PRO A 102 17.02 0.47 -14.43
N ALA A 103 15.96 -0.08 -14.99
CA ALA A 103 15.49 -1.42 -14.70
C ALA A 103 16.48 -2.48 -15.22
N GLY A 104 16.89 -3.41 -14.38
CA GLY A 104 17.65 -4.61 -14.75
C GLY A 104 16.73 -5.83 -14.94
N PHE A 105 15.45 -5.61 -15.25
CA PHE A 105 14.45 -6.68 -15.38
C PHE A 105 13.38 -6.33 -16.41
N SER A 106 12.69 -7.37 -16.91
CA SER A 106 11.45 -7.23 -17.67
C SER A 106 10.26 -7.56 -16.79
N HIS A 107 9.17 -6.81 -16.94
CA HIS A 107 7.93 -7.05 -16.19
C HIS A 107 6.71 -6.75 -17.06
N LYS A 108 5.81 -7.72 -17.19
CA LYS A 108 4.53 -7.54 -17.88
C LYS A 108 3.48 -6.97 -16.92
N LYS A 109 2.77 -5.95 -17.34
CA LYS A 109 1.75 -5.27 -16.56
C LYS A 109 0.60 -4.83 -17.47
N ALA A 110 -0.63 -4.91 -16.97
CA ALA A 110 -1.75 -4.23 -17.61
C ALA A 110 -1.82 -2.77 -17.15
N LYS A 111 -2.25 -1.87 -18.03
CA LYS A 111 -2.57 -0.48 -17.68
C LYS A 111 -3.72 -0.40 -16.68
N GLY A 112 -3.87 0.73 -16.01
CA GLY A 112 -4.98 1.06 -15.12
C GLY A 112 -4.66 1.03 -13.63
N ARG A 113 -3.55 0.39 -13.20
CA ARG A 113 -3.10 0.42 -11.80
C ARG A 113 -1.61 0.68 -11.71
N ALA A 114 -1.19 1.49 -10.76
CA ALA A 114 0.23 1.57 -10.39
C ALA A 114 0.67 0.27 -9.71
N GLU A 115 1.87 -0.21 -10.00
CA GLU A 115 2.45 -1.38 -9.31
C GLU A 115 3.67 -0.96 -8.48
N TYR A 116 3.71 -1.43 -7.23
CA TYR A 116 4.82 -1.20 -6.31
C TYR A 116 5.50 -2.53 -6.03
N LEU A 117 6.71 -2.69 -6.53
CA LEU A 117 7.47 -3.93 -6.44
C LEU A 117 8.66 -3.76 -5.51
N ARG A 118 8.93 -4.76 -4.66
CA ARG A 118 10.13 -4.79 -3.83
C ARG A 118 11.36 -4.94 -4.72
N ALA A 119 12.36 -4.14 -4.47
CA ALA A 119 13.54 -4.14 -5.29
C ALA A 119 14.81 -3.82 -4.50
N THR A 120 15.94 -4.20 -5.06
CA THR A 120 17.28 -3.86 -4.60
C THR A 120 18.01 -3.08 -5.68
N ILE A 121 18.91 -2.21 -5.26
CA ILE A 121 19.83 -1.51 -6.16
C ILE A 121 21.11 -2.33 -6.24
N THR A 122 21.52 -2.68 -7.46
CA THR A 122 22.76 -3.43 -7.69
C THR A 122 23.66 -2.67 -8.63
N SER A 123 24.98 -2.74 -8.39
CA SER A 123 25.98 -2.21 -9.33
C SER A 123 26.19 -3.20 -10.47
N GLY A 124 26.11 -2.70 -11.70
CA GLY A 124 26.41 -3.45 -12.92
C GLY A 124 27.51 -2.77 -13.72
N MET A 125 27.90 -3.36 -14.86
CA MET A 125 28.96 -2.80 -15.74
C MET A 125 28.65 -1.41 -16.27
N HIS A 126 27.37 -1.03 -16.35
CA HIS A 126 26.89 0.27 -16.86
C HIS A 126 26.32 1.18 -15.75
N GLY A 127 26.71 0.97 -14.49
CA GLY A 127 26.23 1.73 -13.34
C GLY A 127 25.20 0.98 -12.50
N GLN A 128 24.43 1.74 -11.72
CA GLN A 128 23.40 1.17 -10.87
C GLN A 128 22.17 0.73 -11.68
N GLN A 129 21.57 -0.37 -11.27
CA GLN A 129 20.32 -0.88 -11.84
C GLN A 129 19.41 -1.46 -10.76
N ILE A 130 18.11 -1.42 -11.01
CA ILE A 130 17.10 -2.01 -10.15
C ILE A 130 16.98 -3.51 -10.46
N LYS A 131 17.00 -4.36 -9.43
CA LYS A 131 16.59 -5.77 -9.52
C LYS A 131 15.38 -6.02 -8.63
N LEU A 132 14.44 -6.83 -9.11
CA LEU A 132 13.32 -7.26 -8.29
C LEU A 132 13.81 -8.16 -7.15
N HIS A 133 13.30 -7.92 -5.95
CA HIS A 133 13.69 -8.66 -4.74
C HIS A 133 12.59 -9.62 -4.29
N GLY A 134 13.02 -10.80 -3.85
CA GLY A 134 12.17 -11.82 -3.24
C GLY A 134 11.27 -12.57 -4.22
N ARG A 135 10.45 -13.47 -3.68
CA ARG A 135 9.47 -14.23 -4.47
C ARG A 135 8.31 -13.33 -4.91
N LYS A 136 7.81 -13.59 -6.10
CA LYS A 136 6.56 -12.96 -6.58
C LYS A 136 5.41 -13.33 -5.64
N GLY A 137 4.56 -12.36 -5.36
CA GLY A 137 3.39 -12.55 -4.51
C GLY A 137 3.39 -11.61 -3.31
N ALA A 138 2.20 -11.24 -2.90
CA ALA A 138 2.01 -10.26 -1.85
C ALA A 138 1.86 -10.90 -0.45
N GLY A 139 1.80 -12.25 -0.35
CA GLY A 139 1.69 -13.01 0.91
C GLY A 139 3.04 -13.30 1.59
N VAL A 140 4.17 -12.98 0.94
CA VAL A 140 5.50 -13.36 1.46
C VAL A 140 6.14 -12.16 2.14
N ILE A 141 5.91 -12.01 3.45
CA ILE A 141 6.44 -10.89 4.24
C ILE A 141 7.98 -10.84 4.25
N SER A 142 8.64 -12.02 4.22
CA SER A 142 10.09 -12.10 4.15
C SER A 142 10.68 -11.45 2.89
N SER A 143 9.88 -11.23 1.86
CA SER A 143 10.29 -10.49 0.67
C SER A 143 10.45 -8.98 0.89
N LEU A 144 10.04 -8.45 2.03
CA LEU A 144 10.34 -7.08 2.46
C LEU A 144 11.72 -7.00 3.12
N ILE A 145 12.19 -8.12 3.69
CA ILE A 145 13.50 -8.20 4.33
C ILE A 145 14.56 -8.24 3.23
N GLY A 146 15.55 -7.35 3.30
CA GLY A 146 16.63 -7.27 2.32
C GLY A 146 16.26 -6.56 1.02
N SER A 147 15.04 -6.00 0.89
CA SER A 147 14.76 -5.04 -0.17
C SER A 147 15.25 -3.64 0.26
N ASP A 148 15.85 -2.90 -0.66
CA ASP A 148 16.29 -1.52 -0.40
C ASP A 148 15.11 -0.55 -0.48
N GLY A 149 14.06 -0.91 -1.22
CA GLY A 149 12.87 -0.07 -1.36
C GLY A 149 11.80 -0.67 -2.27
N LEU A 150 10.93 0.23 -2.73
CA LEU A 150 9.86 -0.06 -3.67
C LEU A 150 10.13 0.66 -4.99
N VAL A 151 10.07 -0.06 -6.09
CA VAL A 151 10.02 0.55 -7.42
C VAL A 151 8.57 0.76 -7.83
N GLU A 152 8.27 1.97 -8.29
CA GLU A 152 6.96 2.34 -8.82
C GLU A 152 6.90 2.14 -10.34
N ILE A 153 5.90 1.39 -10.80
CA ILE A 153 5.53 1.31 -12.21
C ILE A 153 4.21 2.03 -12.38
N PRO A 154 4.16 3.18 -13.08
CA PRO A 154 2.96 4.02 -13.21
C PRO A 154 1.76 3.29 -13.82
N SER A 155 0.55 3.80 -13.56
CA SER A 155 -0.70 3.17 -13.98
C SER A 155 -0.88 3.10 -15.50
N ASP A 156 -0.37 4.06 -16.23
CA ASP A 156 -0.41 4.18 -17.69
C ASP A 156 0.65 3.33 -18.40
N ASN A 157 1.64 2.82 -17.66
CA ASN A 157 2.68 1.96 -18.20
C ASN A 157 2.14 0.56 -18.51
N ALA A 158 2.53 -0.01 -19.65
CA ALA A 158 2.09 -1.34 -20.11
C ALA A 158 3.09 -2.47 -19.78
N GLY A 159 4.25 -2.12 -19.20
CA GLY A 159 5.30 -3.07 -18.85
C GLY A 159 6.65 -2.39 -18.67
N VAL A 160 7.65 -3.14 -18.32
CA VAL A 160 9.02 -2.67 -18.10
C VAL A 160 9.97 -3.52 -18.93
N GLU A 161 10.89 -2.85 -19.61
CA GLU A 161 12.01 -3.46 -20.31
C GLU A 161 13.34 -3.07 -19.64
N PRO A 162 14.39 -3.88 -19.75
CA PRO A 162 15.71 -3.55 -19.21
C PRO A 162 16.22 -2.20 -19.77
N GLY A 163 16.81 -1.40 -18.89
CA GLY A 163 17.29 -0.05 -19.22
C GLY A 163 16.25 1.05 -19.04
N MET A 164 14.96 0.73 -18.90
CA MET A 164 13.91 1.72 -18.68
C MET A 164 14.10 2.42 -17.32
N PRO A 165 14.14 3.77 -17.25
CA PRO A 165 14.24 4.46 -15.96
C PRO A 165 12.94 4.35 -15.18
N LEU A 166 13.04 3.89 -13.94
CA LEU A 166 11.90 3.76 -13.01
C LEU A 166 12.17 4.55 -11.74
N ALA A 167 11.12 5.08 -11.15
CA ALA A 167 11.16 5.72 -9.84
C ALA A 167 11.34 4.66 -8.73
N PHE A 168 12.39 4.85 -7.90
CA PHE A 168 12.73 4.01 -6.78
C PHE A 168 12.67 4.82 -5.49
#